data_4d45c610da924e09ef115d9fd65784db
#
_entry.id   4d45c610da924e09ef115d9fd65784db
#
_cell.length_a   1.000
_cell.length_b   1.000
_cell.length_c   1.000
_cell.angle_alpha   90.00
_cell.angle_beta   90.00
_cell.angle_gamma   90.00
#
_symmetry.space_group_name_H-M   'P 1'
#
loop_
_entity.id
_entity.type
_entity.pdbx_description
1 polymer ?
#
loop_
_entity_poly.entity_id
_entity_poly.type
_entity_poly.pdbx_seq_one_letter_code
_entity_poly.pdbx_strand_id
1 'polypeptide(L)'
;MAPTSAPTTGPAAEADTVTVEEFAFAPPVVTVKAATKVTWTNRDAFAHSVLVKGGTIAEARMDAGASTSITFASAGTYAYVCGIHNSMSGTVVVTA
;
A
#
# COMPACT_ATOMS: atom_id res chain seq x y z
N MET A 1 6.97 -20.70 -2.18
CA MET A 1 6.63 -20.48 -1.86
C MET A 1 6.32 -19.98 -1.40
N ALA A 2 5.81 -19.65 -1.12
CA ALA A 2 5.40 -19.18 -0.67
C ALA A 2 5.22 -18.96 0.04
N PRO A 3 5.12 -18.74 0.27
CA PRO A 3 4.90 -18.39 0.98
C PRO A 3 4.66 -18.20 1.64
N THR A 4 4.63 -18.14 1.86
CA THR A 4 4.44 -17.85 2.48
C THR A 4 4.02 -17.50 3.06
N SER A 5 3.81 -17.40 3.22
CA SER A 5 3.45 -17.01 3.81
C SER A 5 2.91 -16.72 4.41
N ALA A 6 2.50 -16.64 4.64
CA ALA A 6 1.95 -16.20 5.21
C ALA A 6 1.46 -16.21 6.04
N PRO A 7 1.34 -16.01 6.53
CA PRO A 7 0.66 -16.03 7.33
C PRO A 7 -0.15 -15.62 7.70
N THR A 8 -0.34 -15.48 7.80
CA THR A 8 -0.85 -15.10 8.29
C THR A 8 -1.62 -14.48 8.67
N THR A 9 -1.60 -14.06 9.10
CA THR A 9 -2.46 -13.43 9.65
C THR A 9 -2.98 -12.42 8.86
N GLY A 10 -3.42 -11.95 8.67
CA GLY A 10 -3.86 -11.08 7.85
C GLY A 10 -3.23 -11.37 6.69
N PRO A 11 -3.69 -11.25 5.72
CA PRO A 11 -3.18 -11.68 4.51
C PRO A 11 -2.10 -10.78 4.03
N ALA A 12 -0.92 -11.18 4.22
CA ALA A 12 0.20 -10.59 3.50
C ALA A 12 0.21 -11.26 2.14
N ALA A 13 -0.11 -10.52 1.11
CA ALA A 13 -0.12 -11.04 -0.25
C ALA A 13 1.16 -10.60 -0.96
N GLU A 14 1.73 -11.48 -1.77
CA GLU A 14 2.82 -11.11 -2.65
C GLU A 14 2.19 -10.44 -3.87
N ALA A 15 2.04 -9.14 -3.80
CA ALA A 15 1.37 -8.38 -4.84
C ALA A 15 1.93 -6.98 -4.88
N ASP A 16 1.96 -6.40 -6.07
CA ASP A 16 2.43 -5.02 -6.24
C ASP A 16 1.27 -4.07 -6.56
N THR A 17 0.05 -4.51 -6.36
CA THR A 17 -1.14 -3.70 -6.63
C THR A 17 -2.07 -3.72 -5.43
N VAL A 18 -2.54 -2.54 -5.06
CA VAL A 18 -3.50 -2.37 -3.97
C VAL A 18 -4.72 -1.66 -4.54
N THR A 19 -5.88 -2.16 -4.22
CA THR A 19 -7.14 -1.52 -4.61
C THR A 19 -7.65 -0.70 -3.42
N VAL A 20 -8.09 0.51 -3.69
CA VAL A 20 -8.69 1.39 -2.68
C VAL A 20 -10.17 1.44 -2.98
N GLU A 21 -10.98 0.87 -2.10
CA GLU A 21 -12.41 0.76 -2.32
C GLU A 21 -13.14 0.68 -0.98
N GLU A 22 -14.26 1.35 -0.87
CA GLU A 22 -15.06 1.39 0.35
C GLU A 22 -14.23 1.84 1.55
N PHE A 23 -13.40 2.85 1.33
CA PHE A 23 -12.54 3.44 2.35
C PHE A 23 -11.61 2.41 2.99
N ALA A 24 -11.10 1.47 2.19
CA ALA A 24 -10.16 0.47 2.67
C ALA A 24 -9.10 0.19 1.61
N PHE A 25 -7.93 -0.20 2.06
CA PHE A 25 -6.86 -0.69 1.18
C PHE A 25 -6.93 -2.21 1.13
N ALA A 26 -6.96 -2.78 -0.07
CA ALA A 26 -7.06 -4.22 -0.25
C ALA A 26 -6.04 -4.71 -1.27
N PRO A 27 -5.14 -5.62 -0.92
CA PRO A 27 -5.01 -6.23 0.40
C PRO A 27 -4.44 -5.24 1.42
N PRO A 28 -4.72 -5.40 2.71
CA PRO A 28 -4.21 -4.47 3.72
C PRO A 28 -2.71 -4.60 3.96
N VAL A 29 -2.13 -5.73 3.62
CA VAL A 29 -0.69 -5.95 3.75
C VAL A 29 -0.20 -6.59 2.46
N VAL A 30 0.81 -6.00 1.84
CA VAL A 30 1.45 -6.58 0.66
C VAL A 30 2.92 -6.77 0.93
N THR A 31 3.51 -7.79 0.32
CA THR A 31 4.94 -8.08 0.41
C THR A 31 5.54 -7.99 -0.97
N VAL A 32 6.59 -7.19 -1.10
CA VAL A 32 7.28 -6.99 -2.38
C VAL A 32 8.78 -7.00 -2.13
N LYS A 33 9.55 -7.17 -3.20
CA LYS A 33 11.00 -7.06 -3.13
C LYS A 33 11.43 -5.61 -3.21
N ALA A 34 12.61 -5.32 -2.71
CA ALA A 34 13.20 -3.98 -2.81
C ALA A 34 13.25 -3.54 -4.28
N ALA A 35 13.03 -2.26 -4.49
CA ALA A 35 12.97 -1.61 -5.81
C ALA A 35 11.68 -1.92 -6.60
N THR A 36 10.72 -2.57 -5.99
CA THR A 36 9.43 -2.82 -6.64
C THR A 36 8.56 -1.57 -6.57
N LYS A 37 7.89 -1.27 -7.67
CA LYS A 37 6.90 -0.20 -7.73
C LYS A 37 5.55 -0.77 -7.34
N VAL A 38 4.97 -0.24 -6.26
CA VAL A 38 3.64 -0.63 -5.80
C VAL A 38 2.64 0.39 -6.31
N THR A 39 1.55 -0.08 -6.89
CA THR A 39 0.53 0.78 -7.49
C THR A 39 -0.77 0.66 -6.71
N TRP A 40 -1.34 1.81 -6.35
CA TRP A 40 -2.66 1.91 -5.73
C TRP A 40 -3.65 2.43 -6.75
N THR A 41 -4.81 1.80 -6.84
CA THR A 41 -5.88 2.24 -7.72
C THR A 41 -7.10 2.61 -6.88
N ASN A 42 -7.55 3.84 -7.02
CA ASN A 42 -8.68 4.35 -6.24
C ASN A 42 -9.98 4.05 -7.00
N ARG A 43 -10.78 3.15 -6.46
CA ARG A 43 -12.07 2.78 -7.06
C ARG A 43 -13.24 3.43 -6.34
N ASP A 44 -12.97 4.28 -5.35
CA ASP A 44 -14.00 5.04 -4.69
C ASP A 44 -14.36 6.30 -5.48
N ALA A 45 -15.49 6.88 -5.16
CA ALA A 45 -15.93 8.13 -5.75
C ALA A 45 -15.34 9.35 -5.04
N PHE A 46 -14.45 9.15 -4.09
CA PHE A 46 -13.82 10.19 -3.30
C PHE A 46 -12.32 10.12 -3.46
N ALA A 47 -11.65 11.25 -3.27
CA ALA A 47 -10.19 11.28 -3.30
C ALA A 47 -9.61 10.56 -2.09
N HIS A 48 -8.50 9.88 -2.29
CA HIS A 48 -7.73 9.24 -1.24
C HIS A 48 -6.26 9.54 -1.47
N SER A 49 -5.41 9.14 -0.54
CA SER A 49 -3.97 9.28 -0.73
C SER A 49 -3.24 8.17 -0.01
N VAL A 50 -1.96 8.01 -0.32
CA VAL A 50 -1.06 7.09 0.37
C VAL A 50 -0.02 7.93 1.07
N LEU A 51 -0.05 7.93 2.40
CA LEU A 51 0.90 8.67 3.22
C LEU A 51 1.69 7.65 4.02
N VAL A 52 2.93 7.41 3.60
CA VAL A 52 3.80 6.45 4.25
C VAL A 52 4.37 7.11 5.50
N LYS A 53 4.25 6.44 6.64
CA LYS A 53 4.76 6.98 7.90
C LYS A 53 6.28 6.97 7.89
N GLY A 54 6.87 7.91 8.60
CA GLY A 54 8.32 8.06 8.65
C GLY A 54 8.81 9.31 7.95
N GLY A 55 8.02 9.91 7.07
CA GLY A 55 8.32 11.22 6.52
C GLY A 55 9.34 11.25 5.40
N THR A 56 9.79 10.11 4.90
CA THR A 56 10.80 10.07 3.85
C THR A 56 10.21 9.88 2.45
N ILE A 57 8.92 9.57 2.37
CA ILE A 57 8.24 9.36 1.09
C ILE A 57 7.10 10.36 1.01
N ALA A 58 7.03 11.06 -0.11
CA ALA A 58 6.02 12.09 -0.31
C ALA A 58 4.63 11.45 -0.40
N GLU A 59 3.64 12.15 0.13
CA GLU A 59 2.25 11.70 0.05
C GLU A 59 1.81 11.65 -1.41
N ALA A 60 1.17 10.56 -1.79
CA ALA A 60 0.70 10.35 -3.16
C ALA A 60 -0.82 10.39 -3.18
N ARG A 61 -1.37 11.39 -3.87
CA ARG A 61 -2.82 11.60 -3.93
C ARG A 61 -3.42 10.88 -5.14
N MET A 62 -4.63 10.35 -4.95
CA MET A 62 -5.42 9.74 -6.01
C MET A 62 -6.80 10.36 -6.01
N ASP A 63 -7.17 11.03 -7.09
CA ASP A 63 -8.55 11.43 -7.27
C ASP A 63 -9.42 10.19 -7.57
N ALA A 64 -10.72 10.36 -7.56
CA ALA A 64 -11.64 9.26 -7.85
C ALA A 64 -11.27 8.61 -9.19
N GLY A 65 -11.09 7.30 -9.19
CA GLY A 65 -10.75 6.56 -10.40
C GLY A 65 -9.30 6.60 -10.81
N ALA A 66 -8.45 7.35 -10.11
CA ALA A 66 -7.04 7.51 -10.47
C ALA A 66 -6.17 6.49 -9.77
N SER A 67 -4.94 6.37 -10.25
CA SER A 67 -3.93 5.48 -9.67
C SER A 67 -2.69 6.27 -9.32
N THR A 68 -1.93 5.76 -8.38
CA THR A 68 -0.62 6.31 -8.04
C THR A 68 0.33 5.17 -7.70
N SER A 69 1.63 5.44 -7.77
CA SER A 69 2.65 4.41 -7.51
C SER A 69 3.75 4.98 -6.65
N ILE A 70 4.33 4.10 -5.84
CA ILE A 70 5.49 4.40 -5.02
C ILE A 70 6.49 3.27 -5.18
N THR A 71 7.74 3.60 -5.42
CA THR A 71 8.82 2.62 -5.50
C THR A 71 9.52 2.56 -4.15
N PHE A 72 9.60 1.35 -3.58
CA PHE A 72 10.22 1.14 -2.28
C PHE A 72 11.63 0.62 -2.49
N ALA A 73 12.62 1.48 -2.30
CA ALA A 73 14.01 1.16 -2.64
C ALA A 73 14.68 0.27 -1.60
N SER A 74 14.27 0.37 -0.34
CA SER A 74 14.98 -0.33 0.76
C SER A 74 14.06 -1.31 1.45
N ALA A 75 14.64 -2.42 1.90
CA ALA A 75 13.91 -3.40 2.69
C ALA A 75 13.42 -2.79 4.00
N GLY A 76 12.27 -3.23 4.46
CA GLY A 76 11.68 -2.76 5.71
C GLY A 76 10.18 -2.95 5.71
N THR A 77 9.56 -2.54 6.79
CA THR A 77 8.10 -2.56 6.93
C THR A 77 7.60 -1.12 6.93
N TYR A 78 6.72 -0.80 6.00
CA TYR A 78 6.26 0.57 5.79
C TYR A 78 4.76 0.62 6.07
N ALA A 79 4.41 1.22 7.20
CA ALA A 79 3.01 1.48 7.50
C ALA A 79 2.57 2.73 6.76
N TYR A 80 1.35 2.73 6.25
CA TYR A 80 0.81 3.91 5.57
C TYR A 80 -0.65 4.12 5.94
N VAL A 81 -1.11 5.32 5.75
CA VAL A 81 -2.50 5.69 5.97
C VAL A 81 -2.96 6.52 4.79
N CYS A 82 -4.27 6.70 4.66
CA CYS A 82 -4.79 7.72 3.77
C CYS A 82 -4.65 9.08 4.48
N GLY A 83 -3.98 10.02 3.85
CA GLY A 83 -3.78 11.34 4.46
C GLY A 83 -5.06 12.18 4.52
N ILE A 84 -6.10 11.76 3.80
CA ILE A 84 -7.39 12.47 3.77
C ILE A 84 -8.37 11.82 4.75
N HIS A 85 -8.42 10.48 4.78
CA HIS A 85 -9.29 9.71 5.66
C HIS A 85 -8.39 8.78 6.47
N ASN A 86 -7.81 9.30 7.55
CA ASN A 86 -6.71 8.58 8.21
C ASN A 86 -7.16 7.41 9.09
N SER A 87 -8.42 7.03 9.06
CA SER A 87 -8.85 5.74 9.59
C SER A 87 -8.48 4.58 8.65
N MET A 88 -8.13 4.89 7.39
CA MET A 88 -7.69 3.88 6.43
C MET A 88 -6.20 3.64 6.60
N SER A 89 -5.79 2.39 6.70
CA SER A 89 -4.38 2.07 6.88
C SER A 89 -4.01 0.78 6.15
N GLY A 90 -2.73 0.65 5.87
CA GLY A 90 -2.18 -0.55 5.26
C GLY A 90 -0.71 -0.65 5.55
N THR A 91 -0.08 -1.69 5.03
CA THR A 91 1.34 -1.96 5.26
C THR A 91 1.96 -2.54 4.00
N VAL A 92 3.15 -2.07 3.66
CA VAL A 92 3.99 -2.68 2.62
C VAL A 92 5.20 -3.28 3.31
N VAL A 93 5.41 -4.58 3.12
CA VAL A 93 6.60 -5.27 3.62
C VAL A 93 7.53 -5.43 2.44
N VAL A 94 8.72 -4.87 2.55
CA VAL A 94 9.71 -4.89 1.48
C VAL A 94 10.85 -5.80 1.91
N THR A 95 11.11 -6.82 1.11
CA THR A 95 12.20 -7.77 1.37
C THR A 95 13.42 -7.42 0.53
N ALA A 96 14.56 -7.88 1.00
CA ALA A 96 15.81 -7.63 0.29
C ALA A 96 15.85 -8.33 -1.08
#